data_3b0e6b192918985d44ddf62732310514
#
_entry.id   3b0e6b192918985d44ddf62732310514
#
_cell.length_a   1.000
_cell.length_b   1.000
_cell.length_c   1.000
_cell.angle_alpha   90.00
_cell.angle_beta   90.00
_cell.angle_gamma   90.00
#
_symmetry.space_group_name_H-M   'P 1'
#
loop_
_entity.id
_entity.type
_entity.pdbx_description
1 polymer ?
#
loop_
_entity_poly.entity_id
_entity_poly.type
_entity_poly.pdbx_seq_one_letter_code
_entity_poly.pdbx_strand_id
1 'polypeptide(L)'
;MSPARHTNRSSGGRKIARPVPTEPALQTELDALGSTVAAKKKRNFDPQAFLATISKGRKFVLFPRKQTIFTQGDAADAVFYIHTGKVRLTVVSKTGKEATIGILGDGDFFGEGGLAGQRLRMSSAAAMTDCAVLRIDKKAMMAALHREHEFSDLFVAYLLARNIRYEEDLVDQLFNSSEKRLARILLLLAHFGKAGKPQSVVLKISQEMLAEMVGTTRSRVSFFMNRFRKLGFIHYNGGLQVHTSLLNVVLHD
;
A
#
# COMPACT_ATOMS: atom_id res chain seq x y z
N MET A 1 -1.15 -76.95 -52.96
CA MET A 1 -0.33 -75.76 -52.74
C MET A 1 -1.15 -74.75 -51.94
N SER A 2 -0.94 -74.72 -50.65
CA SER A 2 -1.64 -73.75 -49.78
C SER A 2 -0.69 -72.63 -49.35
N PRO A 3 -1.14 -71.36 -49.28
CA PRO A 3 -0.34 -70.29 -48.71
C PRO A 3 -0.63 -70.07 -47.21
N ALA A 4 0.44 -69.79 -46.47
CA ALA A 4 0.49 -69.61 -45.04
C ALA A 4 -0.24 -68.29 -44.63
N ARG A 5 -0.94 -68.37 -43.50
CA ARG A 5 -1.54 -67.24 -42.82
C ARG A 5 -0.51 -66.58 -41.85
N HIS A 6 -0.19 -65.35 -42.07
CA HIS A 6 0.50 -64.51 -41.10
C HIS A 6 -0.54 -63.91 -40.13
N THR A 7 -0.43 -64.23 -38.86
CA THR A 7 -1.19 -63.59 -37.76
C THR A 7 -0.34 -62.45 -37.21
N ASN A 8 -0.80 -61.24 -37.42
CA ASN A 8 -0.23 -60.04 -36.86
C ASN A 8 -0.84 -59.81 -35.44
N ARG A 9 -0.06 -59.99 -34.39
CA ARG A 9 -0.43 -59.64 -33.00
C ARG A 9 -0.05 -58.19 -32.75
N SER A 10 -1.04 -57.29 -32.73
CA SER A 10 -0.87 -55.94 -32.21
C SER A 10 -0.90 -55.96 -30.70
N SER A 11 0.21 -55.71 -30.04
CA SER A 11 0.32 -55.48 -28.60
C SER A 11 -0.17 -54.07 -28.26
N GLY A 12 -1.44 -53.95 -27.90
CA GLY A 12 -2.00 -52.70 -27.37
C GLY A 12 -1.48 -52.42 -25.95
N GLY A 13 -0.46 -51.63 -25.82
CA GLY A 13 0.02 -51.09 -24.55
C GLY A 13 -1.06 -50.19 -23.94
N ARG A 14 -1.78 -50.64 -22.89
CA ARG A 14 -2.64 -49.82 -22.06
C ARG A 14 -1.77 -48.76 -21.35
N LYS A 15 -1.87 -47.51 -21.76
CA LYS A 15 -1.38 -46.36 -20.95
C LYS A 15 -2.18 -46.34 -19.64
N ILE A 16 -1.54 -46.76 -18.55
CA ILE A 16 -2.08 -46.61 -17.20
C ILE A 16 -2.13 -45.10 -16.92
N ALA A 17 -3.33 -44.53 -16.83
CA ALA A 17 -3.52 -43.15 -16.41
C ALA A 17 -3.00 -43.01 -14.96
N ARG A 18 -2.15 -42.02 -14.72
CA ARG A 18 -1.72 -41.70 -13.35
C ARG A 18 -2.97 -41.38 -12.51
N PRO A 19 -3.10 -41.91 -11.29
CA PRO A 19 -4.21 -41.54 -10.43
C PRO A 19 -4.20 -40.06 -10.13
N VAL A 20 -5.38 -39.43 -10.18
CA VAL A 20 -5.55 -38.00 -9.80
C VAL A 20 -5.22 -37.92 -8.30
N PRO A 21 -4.34 -37.01 -7.88
CA PRO A 21 -4.00 -36.85 -6.46
C PRO A 21 -5.25 -36.53 -5.65
N THR A 22 -5.37 -37.12 -4.48
CA THR A 22 -6.45 -36.81 -3.54
C THR A 22 -6.23 -35.46 -2.89
N GLU A 23 -7.29 -34.77 -2.51
CA GLU A 23 -7.28 -33.46 -1.89
C GLU A 23 -6.26 -33.31 -0.72
N PRO A 24 -6.13 -34.31 0.20
CA PRO A 24 -5.08 -34.27 1.23
C PRO A 24 -3.64 -34.36 0.69
N ALA A 25 -3.40 -35.02 -0.43
CA ALA A 25 -2.09 -35.13 -1.04
C ALA A 25 -1.69 -33.80 -1.69
N LEU A 26 -2.64 -33.10 -2.34
CA LEU A 26 -2.44 -31.77 -2.88
C LEU A 26 -2.17 -30.73 -1.78
N GLN A 27 -2.88 -30.83 -0.65
CA GLN A 27 -2.67 -29.94 0.50
C GLN A 27 -1.27 -30.14 1.09
N THR A 28 -0.82 -31.38 1.23
CA THR A 28 0.54 -31.70 1.73
C THR A 28 1.64 -31.18 0.79
N GLU A 29 1.45 -31.26 -0.53
CA GLU A 29 2.38 -30.68 -1.51
C GLU A 29 2.40 -29.15 -1.47
N LEU A 30 1.23 -28.50 -1.30
CA LEU A 30 1.13 -27.04 -1.14
C LEU A 30 1.81 -26.56 0.14
N ASP A 31 1.62 -27.27 1.25
CA ASP A 31 2.26 -26.95 2.53
C ASP A 31 3.79 -27.17 2.47
N ALA A 32 4.24 -28.20 1.76
CA ALA A 32 5.66 -28.45 1.53
C ALA A 32 6.29 -27.38 0.62
N LEU A 33 5.60 -26.94 -0.43
CA LEU A 33 6.02 -25.81 -1.28
C LEU A 33 6.03 -24.51 -0.49
N GLY A 34 5.02 -24.24 0.33
CA GLY A 34 4.95 -23.06 1.20
C GLY A 34 6.09 -23.02 2.22
N SER A 35 6.44 -24.16 2.85
CA SER A 35 7.56 -24.27 3.79
C SER A 35 8.93 -24.12 3.11
N THR A 36 9.08 -24.62 1.89
CA THR A 36 10.33 -24.50 1.11
C THR A 36 10.59 -23.06 0.64
N VAL A 37 9.51 -22.32 0.33
CA VAL A 37 9.60 -20.88 -0.01
C VAL A 37 9.91 -20.04 1.25
N ALA A 38 9.38 -20.42 2.43
CA ALA A 38 9.65 -19.73 3.68
C ALA A 38 11.06 -19.98 4.23
N ALA A 39 11.70 -21.10 3.88
CA ALA A 39 13.03 -21.50 4.37
C ALA A 39 14.21 -20.87 3.60
N LYS A 40 13.98 -20.13 2.51
CA LYS A 40 15.01 -19.32 1.88
C LYS A 40 15.34 -18.16 2.82
N LYS A 41 16.42 -18.31 3.60
CA LYS A 41 17.02 -17.30 4.48
C LYS A 41 16.87 -15.93 3.82
N LYS A 42 15.94 -15.07 4.31
CA LYS A 42 15.79 -13.68 3.85
C LYS A 42 17.15 -13.02 4.02
N ARG A 43 17.93 -12.88 2.95
CA ARG A 43 18.91 -11.80 2.87
C ARG A 43 18.06 -10.55 3.10
N ASN A 44 18.38 -9.79 4.15
CA ASN A 44 17.73 -8.50 4.39
C ASN A 44 18.11 -7.59 3.22
N PHE A 45 17.32 -7.66 2.12
CA PHE A 45 17.47 -6.73 1.02
C PHE A 45 17.10 -5.34 1.55
N ASP A 46 18.03 -4.40 1.45
CA ASP A 46 17.82 -3.01 1.84
C ASP A 46 17.48 -2.18 0.59
N PRO A 47 16.21 -1.79 0.42
CA PRO A 47 15.79 -0.98 -0.72
C PRO A 47 16.53 0.37 -0.77
N GLN A 48 16.82 0.98 0.39
CA GLN A 48 17.50 2.27 0.47
C GLN A 48 18.94 2.14 -0.03
N ALA A 49 19.67 1.14 0.47
CA ALA A 49 21.03 0.86 0.02
C ALA A 49 21.05 0.54 -1.48
N PHE A 50 20.09 -0.25 -1.99
CA PHE A 50 20.01 -0.55 -3.41
C PHE A 50 19.69 0.69 -4.25
N LEU A 51 18.69 1.48 -3.88
CA LEU A 51 18.34 2.72 -4.59
C LEU A 51 19.50 3.72 -4.58
N ALA A 52 20.36 3.66 -3.55
CA ALA A 52 21.60 4.43 -3.51
C ALA A 52 22.62 3.99 -4.57
N THR A 53 22.53 2.80 -5.15
CA THR A 53 23.43 2.33 -6.23
C THR A 53 23.04 2.81 -7.63
N ILE A 54 21.83 3.32 -7.82
CA ILE A 54 21.39 3.87 -9.11
C ILE A 54 22.24 5.12 -9.43
N SER A 55 23.18 5.02 -10.34
CA SER A 55 24.15 6.07 -10.62
C SER A 55 23.60 7.22 -11.46
N LYS A 56 22.66 6.97 -12.36
CA LYS A 56 22.08 7.96 -13.28
C LYS A 56 20.55 7.98 -13.18
N GLY A 57 19.94 9.15 -13.34
CA GLY A 57 18.48 9.31 -13.33
C GLY A 57 17.86 9.26 -11.95
N ARG A 58 18.63 9.56 -10.88
CA ARG A 58 18.13 9.78 -9.53
C ARG A 58 18.58 11.15 -9.00
N LYS A 59 17.74 11.74 -8.16
CA LYS A 59 18.03 12.99 -7.46
C LYS A 59 17.45 12.94 -6.06
N PHE A 60 18.27 13.25 -5.06
CA PHE A 60 17.80 13.46 -3.70
C PHE A 60 17.28 14.88 -3.56
N VAL A 61 16.06 15.06 -3.08
CA VAL A 61 15.38 16.36 -2.99
C VAL A 61 14.79 16.54 -1.60
N LEU A 62 15.01 17.70 -1.01
CA LEU A 62 14.40 18.11 0.24
C LEU A 62 13.16 18.97 -0.07
N PHE A 63 12.05 18.62 0.56
CA PHE A 63 10.79 19.34 0.46
C PHE A 63 10.39 19.83 1.85
N PRO A 64 10.45 21.13 2.12
CA PRO A 64 9.88 21.72 3.33
C PRO A 64 8.41 21.39 3.48
N ARG A 65 7.95 21.36 4.73
CA ARG A 65 6.53 21.19 5.04
C ARG A 65 5.65 22.11 4.21
N LYS A 66 4.53 21.57 3.68
CA LYS A 66 3.54 22.21 2.79
C LYS A 66 4.00 22.40 1.35
N GLN A 67 5.24 22.08 1.00
CA GLN A 67 5.69 22.19 -0.38
C GLN A 67 5.05 21.09 -1.25
N THR A 68 4.61 21.48 -2.44
CA THR A 68 4.13 20.56 -3.49
C THR A 68 5.33 19.86 -4.13
N ILE A 69 5.22 18.55 -4.29
CA ILE A 69 6.21 17.69 -4.95
C ILE A 69 5.87 17.56 -6.43
N PHE A 70 4.60 17.32 -6.74
CA PHE A 70 4.01 17.37 -8.08
C PHE A 70 2.50 17.61 -7.97
N THR A 71 1.90 18.03 -9.07
CA THR A 71 0.46 18.34 -9.17
C THR A 71 -0.24 17.34 -10.08
N GLN A 72 -1.51 17.08 -9.81
CA GLN A 72 -2.39 16.31 -10.70
C GLN A 72 -2.37 16.93 -12.11
N GLY A 73 -2.13 16.11 -13.13
CA GLY A 73 -1.98 16.55 -14.53
C GLY A 73 -0.55 16.81 -14.95
N ASP A 74 0.43 16.86 -14.04
CA ASP A 74 1.85 16.94 -14.41
C ASP A 74 2.31 15.67 -15.12
N ALA A 75 3.45 15.74 -15.83
CA ALA A 75 4.04 14.57 -16.48
C ALA A 75 4.44 13.48 -15.48
N ALA A 76 4.05 12.23 -15.73
CA ALA A 76 4.40 11.08 -14.89
C ALA A 76 5.74 10.46 -15.32
N ASP A 77 6.83 11.22 -15.16
CA ASP A 77 8.19 10.95 -15.66
C ASP A 77 9.11 10.32 -14.62
N ALA A 78 8.71 10.25 -13.36
CA ALA A 78 9.52 9.76 -12.24
C ALA A 78 8.68 9.02 -11.20
N VAL A 79 9.35 8.15 -10.44
CA VAL A 79 8.88 7.53 -9.19
C VAL A 79 9.62 8.20 -8.04
N PHE A 80 8.98 8.29 -6.90
CA PHE A 80 9.54 8.89 -5.69
C PHE A 80 9.58 7.87 -4.57
N TYR A 81 10.64 7.91 -3.77
CA TYR A 81 10.80 7.11 -2.55
C TYR A 81 11.02 8.02 -1.36
N ILE A 82 10.24 7.86 -0.31
CA ILE A 82 10.35 8.69 0.91
C ILE A 82 11.46 8.11 1.78
N HIS A 83 12.56 8.85 1.93
CA HIS A 83 13.62 8.48 2.86
C HIS A 83 13.22 8.87 4.28
N THR A 84 12.71 10.09 4.47
CA THR A 84 12.15 10.56 5.74
C THR A 84 11.01 11.55 5.49
N GLY A 85 10.03 11.55 6.39
CA GLY A 85 8.92 12.48 6.39
C GLY A 85 7.59 11.86 5.98
N LYS A 86 6.58 12.70 5.81
CA LYS A 86 5.23 12.29 5.42
C LYS A 86 4.74 13.08 4.23
N VAL A 87 4.17 12.38 3.26
CA VAL A 87 3.62 12.93 2.01
C VAL A 87 2.12 12.66 1.95
N ARG A 88 1.33 13.67 1.62
CA ARG A 88 -0.10 13.56 1.37
C ARG A 88 -0.34 13.47 -0.14
N LEU A 89 -1.16 12.52 -0.54
CA LEU A 89 -1.70 12.40 -1.89
C LEU A 89 -3.12 12.90 -1.93
N THR A 90 -3.43 13.81 -2.86
CA THR A 90 -4.77 14.39 -3.04
C THR A 90 -5.21 14.31 -4.48
N VAL A 91 -6.52 14.24 -4.69
CA VAL A 91 -7.15 14.36 -6.01
C VAL A 91 -8.15 15.51 -5.98
N VAL A 92 -8.24 16.21 -7.10
CA VAL A 92 -9.22 17.28 -7.29
C VAL A 92 -10.23 16.82 -8.34
N SER A 93 -11.51 16.87 -7.98
CA SER A 93 -12.61 16.54 -8.89
C SER A 93 -12.79 17.65 -9.96
N LYS A 94 -13.55 17.35 -11.02
CA LYS A 94 -13.93 18.34 -12.05
C LYS A 94 -14.69 19.55 -11.47
N THR A 95 -15.33 19.39 -10.30
CA THR A 95 -16.05 20.45 -9.59
C THR A 95 -15.19 21.19 -8.56
N GLY A 96 -13.87 20.94 -8.55
CA GLY A 96 -12.92 21.60 -7.63
C GLY A 96 -12.91 21.05 -6.21
N LYS A 97 -13.61 19.96 -5.91
CA LYS A 97 -13.55 19.30 -4.59
C LYS A 97 -12.27 18.51 -4.46
N GLU A 98 -11.52 18.78 -3.40
CA GLU A 98 -10.30 18.04 -3.03
C GLU A 98 -10.62 16.88 -2.10
N ALA A 99 -9.96 15.75 -2.31
CA ALA A 99 -10.00 14.58 -1.42
C ALA A 99 -8.59 14.03 -1.21
N THR A 100 -8.28 13.66 0.03
CA THR A 100 -7.05 12.95 0.37
C THR A 100 -7.24 11.47 0.10
N ILE A 101 -6.40 10.90 -0.79
CA ILE A 101 -6.43 9.48 -1.16
C ILE A 101 -5.36 8.65 -0.47
N GLY A 102 -4.42 9.29 0.24
CA GLY A 102 -3.41 8.57 1.01
C GLY A 102 -2.45 9.50 1.73
N ILE A 103 -1.91 8.99 2.83
CA ILE A 103 -0.78 9.56 3.56
C ILE A 103 0.31 8.50 3.59
N LEU A 104 1.47 8.86 3.08
CA LEU A 104 2.63 8.01 2.93
C LEU A 104 3.72 8.43 3.90
N GLY A 105 4.53 7.48 4.35
CA GLY A 105 5.61 7.70 5.30
C GLY A 105 6.96 7.19 4.81
N ASP A 106 7.91 7.10 5.74
CA ASP A 106 9.26 6.58 5.48
C ASP A 106 9.21 5.19 4.85
N GLY A 107 9.94 4.98 3.77
CA GLY A 107 9.98 3.70 3.04
C GLY A 107 8.91 3.54 1.96
N ASP A 108 7.95 4.44 1.84
CA ASP A 108 6.91 4.37 0.84
C ASP A 108 7.37 4.92 -0.52
N PHE A 109 6.84 4.28 -1.59
CA PHE A 109 6.95 4.78 -2.97
C PHE A 109 5.67 5.52 -3.37
N PHE A 110 5.81 6.51 -4.25
CA PHE A 110 4.67 7.19 -4.85
C PHE A 110 4.99 7.72 -6.25
N GLY A 111 3.93 8.00 -7.01
CA GLY A 111 4.05 8.44 -8.39
C GLY A 111 4.41 7.32 -9.38
N GLU A 112 4.24 6.07 -8.99
CA GLU A 112 4.55 4.85 -9.74
C GLU A 112 3.65 4.61 -10.96
N GLY A 113 2.50 5.27 -11.07
CA GLY A 113 1.57 5.12 -12.20
C GLY A 113 2.19 5.33 -13.58
N GLY A 114 3.27 6.13 -13.64
CA GLY A 114 4.06 6.29 -14.84
C GLY A 114 4.68 4.99 -15.35
N LEU A 115 5.01 4.03 -14.47
CA LEU A 115 5.56 2.71 -14.84
C LEU A 115 4.50 1.87 -15.56
N ALA A 116 3.22 2.02 -15.18
CA ALA A 116 2.08 1.35 -15.82
C ALA A 116 1.57 2.08 -17.09
N GLY A 117 2.31 3.03 -17.62
CA GLY A 117 1.98 3.71 -18.87
C GLY A 117 1.17 5.00 -18.72
N GLN A 118 0.81 5.42 -17.52
CA GLN A 118 0.18 6.73 -17.32
C GLN A 118 1.12 7.85 -17.78
N ARG A 119 0.61 8.76 -18.59
CA ARG A 119 1.36 9.91 -19.08
C ARG A 119 1.34 11.09 -18.11
N LEU A 120 0.25 11.23 -17.38
CA LEU A 120 0.00 12.33 -16.44
C LEU A 120 -0.26 11.79 -15.04
N ARG A 121 0.07 12.59 -14.04
CA ARG A 121 -0.19 12.32 -12.62
C ARG A 121 -1.69 12.28 -12.35
N MET A 122 -2.17 11.22 -11.73
CA MET A 122 -3.58 11.07 -11.33
C MET A 122 -3.92 11.82 -10.04
N SER A 123 -2.90 12.21 -9.28
CA SER A 123 -3.03 12.91 -8.01
C SER A 123 -1.96 13.98 -7.87
N SER A 124 -2.14 14.88 -6.91
CA SER A 124 -1.10 15.77 -6.40
C SER A 124 -0.40 15.14 -5.19
N ALA A 125 0.87 15.47 -4.98
CA ALA A 125 1.63 15.08 -3.81
C ALA A 125 2.23 16.32 -3.12
N ALA A 126 2.07 16.41 -1.80
CA ALA A 126 2.60 17.51 -0.99
C ALA A 126 3.21 17.02 0.33
N ALA A 127 4.29 17.65 0.75
CA ALA A 127 4.97 17.36 2.00
C ALA A 127 4.13 17.80 3.22
N MET A 128 3.81 16.87 4.12
CA MET A 128 3.10 17.16 5.39
C MET A 128 4.06 17.55 6.51
N THR A 129 5.27 17.04 6.46
CA THR A 129 6.41 17.38 7.31
C THR A 129 7.56 17.82 6.42
N ASP A 130 8.70 18.19 6.97
CA ASP A 130 9.92 18.24 6.18
C ASP A 130 10.24 16.85 5.68
N CYS A 131 10.46 16.70 4.37
CA CYS A 131 10.64 15.43 3.70
C CYS A 131 11.98 15.38 2.96
N ALA A 132 12.67 14.25 3.09
CA ALA A 132 13.77 13.88 2.23
C ALA A 132 13.32 12.79 1.27
N VAL A 133 13.32 13.06 -0.02
CA VAL A 133 12.72 12.20 -1.05
C VAL A 133 13.73 11.92 -2.15
N LEU A 134 13.83 10.67 -2.55
CA LEU A 134 14.59 10.27 -3.72
C LEU A 134 13.67 10.25 -4.94
N ARG A 135 13.87 11.18 -5.87
CA ARG A 135 13.24 11.18 -7.19
C ARG A 135 14.04 10.29 -8.12
N ILE A 136 13.38 9.34 -8.78
CA ILE A 136 13.98 8.37 -9.69
C ILE A 136 13.27 8.49 -11.03
N ASP A 137 14.00 8.82 -12.08
CA ASP A 137 13.44 8.90 -13.44
C ASP A 137 12.82 7.56 -13.84
N LYS A 138 11.69 7.60 -14.55
CA LYS A 138 10.96 6.41 -15.03
C LYS A 138 11.89 5.38 -15.69
N LYS A 139 12.79 5.84 -16.59
CA LYS A 139 13.73 4.95 -17.28
C LYS A 139 14.70 4.28 -16.31
N ALA A 140 15.21 5.02 -15.32
CA ALA A 140 16.13 4.50 -14.31
C ALA A 140 15.44 3.48 -13.38
N MET A 141 14.19 3.75 -12.97
CA MET A 141 13.40 2.81 -12.17
C MET A 141 13.10 1.52 -12.92
N MET A 142 12.69 1.61 -14.20
CA MET A 142 12.48 0.42 -15.04
C MET A 142 13.75 -0.40 -15.19
N ALA A 143 14.89 0.24 -15.45
CA ALA A 143 16.19 -0.46 -15.55
C ALA A 143 16.59 -1.13 -14.22
N ALA A 144 16.30 -0.50 -13.08
CA ALA A 144 16.56 -1.06 -11.75
C ALA A 144 15.69 -2.30 -11.50
N LEU A 145 14.40 -2.23 -11.82
CA LEU A 145 13.47 -3.36 -11.70
C LEU A 145 13.86 -4.55 -12.59
N HIS A 146 14.35 -4.31 -13.80
CA HIS A 146 14.80 -5.40 -14.69
C HIS A 146 16.14 -6.01 -14.26
N ARG A 147 17.03 -5.24 -13.66
CA ARG A 147 18.37 -5.69 -13.28
C ARG A 147 18.41 -6.46 -11.98
N GLU A 148 17.58 -6.06 -10.99
CA GLU A 148 17.62 -6.59 -9.65
C GLU A 148 16.30 -7.26 -9.29
N HIS A 149 16.30 -8.60 -9.32
CA HIS A 149 15.08 -9.38 -9.07
C HIS A 149 14.58 -9.24 -7.62
N GLU A 150 15.49 -9.20 -6.62
CA GLU A 150 15.09 -9.05 -5.22
C GLU A 150 14.38 -7.70 -4.99
N PHE A 151 14.82 -6.64 -5.70
CA PHE A 151 14.15 -5.35 -5.68
C PHE A 151 12.79 -5.38 -6.39
N SER A 152 12.69 -6.06 -7.53
CA SER A 152 11.41 -6.26 -8.22
C SER A 152 10.39 -6.97 -7.36
N ASP A 153 10.78 -8.09 -6.73
CA ASP A 153 9.90 -8.87 -5.85
C ASP A 153 9.40 -8.01 -4.68
N LEU A 154 10.31 -7.24 -4.06
CA LEU A 154 9.96 -6.32 -2.97
C LEU A 154 9.01 -5.22 -3.44
N PHE A 155 9.26 -4.63 -4.62
CA PHE A 155 8.43 -3.57 -5.16
C PHE A 155 7.03 -4.07 -5.52
N VAL A 156 6.93 -5.27 -6.12
CA VAL A 156 5.64 -5.92 -6.39
C VAL A 156 4.90 -6.22 -5.10
N ALA A 157 5.57 -6.81 -4.09
CA ALA A 157 4.97 -7.08 -2.79
C ALA A 157 4.46 -5.79 -2.10
N TYR A 158 5.22 -4.71 -2.19
CA TYR A 158 4.82 -3.39 -1.71
C TYR A 158 3.54 -2.89 -2.40
N LEU A 159 3.48 -2.97 -3.74
CA LEU A 159 2.31 -2.54 -4.51
C LEU A 159 1.07 -3.37 -4.19
N LEU A 160 1.22 -4.70 -4.05
CA LEU A 160 0.13 -5.60 -3.67
C LEU A 160 -0.39 -5.31 -2.25
N ALA A 161 0.51 -5.12 -1.28
CA ALA A 161 0.11 -4.74 0.07
C ALA A 161 -0.61 -3.38 0.12
N ARG A 162 -0.22 -2.45 -0.76
CA ARG A 162 -0.89 -1.16 -0.90
C ARG A 162 -2.25 -1.29 -1.59
N ASN A 163 -2.37 -2.18 -2.59
CA ASN A 163 -3.65 -2.48 -3.23
C ASN A 163 -4.66 -3.05 -2.23
N ILE A 164 -4.25 -4.01 -1.40
CA ILE A 164 -5.08 -4.58 -0.32
C ILE A 164 -5.61 -3.46 0.60
N ARG A 165 -4.75 -2.52 1.01
CA ARG A 165 -5.18 -1.38 1.82
C ARG A 165 -6.22 -0.50 1.12
N TYR A 166 -6.06 -0.26 -0.19
CA TYR A 166 -7.06 0.50 -0.95
C TYR A 166 -8.39 -0.26 -1.08
N GLU A 167 -8.37 -1.58 -1.20
CA GLU A 167 -9.58 -2.41 -1.19
C GLU A 167 -10.28 -2.34 0.16
N GLU A 168 -9.54 -2.43 1.27
CA GLU A 168 -10.06 -2.26 2.63
C GLU A 168 -10.68 -0.87 2.82
N ASP A 169 -10.01 0.19 2.37
CA ASP A 169 -10.51 1.57 2.44
C ASP A 169 -11.78 1.75 1.59
N LEU A 170 -11.85 1.09 0.42
CA LEU A 170 -13.04 1.10 -0.43
C LEU A 170 -14.23 0.41 0.26
N VAL A 171 -14.02 -0.78 0.84
CA VAL A 171 -15.02 -1.49 1.63
C VAL A 171 -15.51 -0.61 2.79
N ASP A 172 -14.55 0.04 3.49
CA ASP A 172 -14.87 0.98 4.58
C ASP A 172 -15.74 2.16 4.09
N GLN A 173 -15.44 2.70 2.91
CA GLN A 173 -16.24 3.78 2.30
C GLN A 173 -17.65 3.34 1.91
N LEU A 174 -17.81 2.10 1.46
CA LEU A 174 -19.10 1.58 0.98
C LEU A 174 -20.05 1.20 2.13
N PHE A 175 -19.52 0.64 3.21
CA PHE A 175 -20.33 -0.02 4.25
C PHE A 175 -20.30 0.67 5.61
N ASN A 176 -19.28 1.48 5.92
CA ASN A 176 -19.16 2.11 7.22
C ASN A 176 -19.65 3.56 7.27
N SER A 177 -20.25 3.93 8.41
CA SER A 177 -20.67 5.31 8.66
C SER A 177 -19.46 6.26 8.71
N SER A 178 -19.67 7.54 8.43
CA SER A 178 -18.58 8.53 8.54
C SER A 178 -18.02 8.68 9.96
N GLU A 179 -18.75 8.27 10.99
CA GLU A 179 -18.27 8.20 12.38
C GLU A 179 -17.25 7.07 12.55
N LYS A 180 -17.60 5.86 12.09
CA LYS A 180 -16.69 4.68 12.12
C LYS A 180 -15.43 4.94 11.31
N ARG A 181 -15.56 5.52 10.10
CA ARG A 181 -14.41 5.89 9.26
C ARG A 181 -13.49 6.91 9.95
N LEU A 182 -14.05 7.92 10.61
CA LEU A 182 -13.26 8.89 11.39
C LEU A 182 -12.52 8.20 12.54
N ALA A 183 -13.20 7.33 13.30
CA ALA A 183 -12.59 6.58 14.40
C ALA A 183 -11.40 5.73 13.89
N ARG A 184 -11.56 5.00 12.77
CA ARG A 184 -10.52 4.19 12.15
C ARG A 184 -9.31 5.03 11.71
N ILE A 185 -9.54 6.16 11.04
CA ILE A 185 -8.49 7.09 10.62
C ILE A 185 -7.70 7.63 11.84
N LEU A 186 -8.40 8.01 12.90
CA LEU A 186 -7.76 8.50 14.13
C LEU A 186 -6.87 7.41 14.78
N LEU A 187 -7.36 6.17 14.83
CA LEU A 187 -6.58 5.03 15.32
C LEU A 187 -5.34 4.77 14.46
N LEU A 188 -5.47 4.79 13.13
CA LEU A 188 -4.34 4.62 12.22
C LEU A 188 -3.30 5.73 12.39
N LEU A 189 -3.73 6.99 12.50
CA LEU A 189 -2.85 8.13 12.72
C LEU A 189 -2.13 8.08 14.08
N ALA A 190 -2.77 7.50 15.10
CA ALA A 190 -2.18 7.31 16.42
C ALA A 190 -1.16 6.15 16.44
N HIS A 191 -1.35 5.10 15.63
CA HIS A 191 -0.46 3.94 15.56
C HIS A 191 0.77 4.15 14.66
N PHE A 192 0.88 5.26 13.96
CA PHE A 192 2.09 5.65 13.22
C PHE A 192 3.28 6.05 14.12
N GLY A 193 3.18 5.87 15.42
CA GLY A 193 4.27 5.97 16.39
C GLY A 193 4.36 4.66 17.19
N LYS A 194 5.51 4.19 17.59
CA LYS A 194 5.92 2.93 18.25
C LYS A 194 4.84 2.17 19.04
N ALA A 195 4.74 0.86 18.81
CA ALA A 195 3.81 -0.06 19.47
C ALA A 195 3.84 0.03 21.02
N GLY A 196 2.65 0.12 21.65
CA GLY A 196 2.45 -0.24 23.05
C GLY A 196 2.14 0.87 24.07
N LYS A 197 1.93 2.13 23.67
CA LYS A 197 1.47 3.22 24.57
C LYS A 197 0.35 4.03 23.92
N PRO A 198 -0.60 4.63 24.72
CA PRO A 198 -1.57 5.59 24.19
C PRO A 198 -0.78 6.72 23.52
N GLN A 199 -0.94 6.87 22.19
CA GLN A 199 0.00 7.67 21.45
C GLN A 199 -0.64 8.98 21.02
N SER A 200 0.11 10.05 21.24
CA SER A 200 -0.17 11.36 20.68
C SER A 200 -0.13 11.26 19.16
N VAL A 201 -1.16 11.75 18.49
CA VAL A 201 -1.10 11.98 17.05
C VAL A 201 -0.02 13.03 16.81
N VAL A 202 1.13 12.61 16.28
CA VAL A 202 2.32 13.44 16.08
C VAL A 202 2.08 14.57 15.07
N LEU A 203 0.98 14.51 14.30
CA LEU A 203 0.66 15.50 13.28
C LEU A 203 -0.43 16.47 13.79
N LYS A 204 -0.15 17.78 13.64
CA LYS A 204 -1.21 18.80 13.73
C LYS A 204 -2.11 18.66 12.49
N ILE A 205 -3.11 17.79 12.57
CA ILE A 205 -4.10 17.55 11.51
C ILE A 205 -5.28 18.45 11.76
N SER A 206 -5.72 19.21 10.75
CA SER A 206 -6.90 20.05 10.84
C SER A 206 -8.18 19.20 10.67
N GLN A 207 -9.32 19.73 11.15
CA GLN A 207 -10.61 19.06 10.95
C GLN A 207 -11.03 19.05 9.48
N GLU A 208 -10.57 20.00 8.67
CA GLU A 208 -10.74 20.02 7.23
C GLU A 208 -10.05 18.82 6.58
N MET A 209 -8.79 18.58 6.94
CA MET A 209 -8.03 17.44 6.44
C MET A 209 -8.65 16.10 6.87
N LEU A 210 -9.14 16.00 8.09
CA LEU A 210 -9.89 14.82 8.55
C LEU A 210 -11.16 14.62 7.73
N ALA A 211 -11.88 15.71 7.40
CA ALA A 211 -13.09 15.66 6.59
C ALA A 211 -12.81 15.16 5.15
N GLU A 212 -11.73 15.62 4.56
CA GLU A 212 -11.25 15.14 3.25
C GLU A 212 -10.89 13.65 3.28
N MET A 213 -10.18 13.21 4.34
CA MET A 213 -9.79 11.80 4.52
C MET A 213 -10.98 10.88 4.74
N VAL A 214 -11.96 11.34 5.52
CA VAL A 214 -13.21 10.59 5.83
C VAL A 214 -14.19 10.62 4.66
N GLY A 215 -14.08 11.58 3.74
CA GLY A 215 -15.08 11.81 2.70
C GLY A 215 -16.39 12.36 3.26
N THR A 216 -16.31 13.35 4.19
CA THR A 216 -17.46 13.98 4.84
C THR A 216 -17.24 15.49 5.02
N THR A 217 -18.14 16.19 5.71
CA THR A 217 -18.02 17.63 5.97
C THR A 217 -17.25 17.92 7.25
N ARG A 218 -16.56 19.07 7.32
CA ARG A 218 -15.91 19.57 8.54
C ARG A 218 -16.88 19.60 9.74
N SER A 219 -18.11 20.03 9.53
CA SER A 219 -19.13 20.10 10.60
C SER A 219 -19.41 18.73 11.19
N ARG A 220 -19.52 17.68 10.37
CA ARG A 220 -19.70 16.29 10.85
C ARG A 220 -18.47 15.79 11.59
N VAL A 221 -17.27 16.07 11.10
CA VAL A 221 -16.04 15.75 11.83
C VAL A 221 -16.01 16.44 13.19
N SER A 222 -16.30 17.75 13.24
CA SER A 222 -16.36 18.51 14.50
C SER A 222 -17.36 17.90 15.48
N PHE A 223 -18.54 17.49 15.00
CA PHE A 223 -19.55 16.81 15.80
C PHE A 223 -19.02 15.49 16.40
N PHE A 224 -18.44 14.62 15.58
CA PHE A 224 -17.89 13.33 16.04
C PHE A 224 -16.68 13.49 16.97
N MET A 225 -15.77 14.43 16.68
CA MET A 225 -14.63 14.72 17.56
C MET A 225 -15.09 15.18 18.95
N ASN A 226 -16.13 16.02 19.02
CA ASN A 226 -16.72 16.43 20.30
C ASN A 226 -17.38 15.26 21.02
N ARG A 227 -18.07 14.36 20.30
CA ARG A 227 -18.65 13.14 20.85
C ARG A 227 -17.57 12.21 21.41
N PHE A 228 -16.52 11.95 20.63
CA PHE A 228 -15.38 11.10 21.07
C PHE A 228 -14.67 11.67 22.29
N ARG A 229 -14.53 13.00 22.36
CA ARG A 229 -13.98 13.67 23.54
C ARG A 229 -14.87 13.50 24.77
N LYS A 230 -16.18 13.67 24.65
CA LYS A 230 -17.15 13.48 25.76
C LYS A 230 -17.16 12.04 26.27
N LEU A 231 -16.94 11.06 25.37
CA LEU A 231 -16.86 9.64 25.70
C LEU A 231 -15.48 9.22 26.22
N GLY A 232 -14.49 10.13 26.28
CA GLY A 232 -13.14 9.83 26.76
C GLY A 232 -12.29 9.05 25.77
N PHE A 233 -12.71 8.94 24.51
CA PHE A 233 -11.95 8.23 23.47
C PHE A 233 -10.80 9.05 22.92
N ILE A 234 -10.90 10.38 23.02
CA ILE A 234 -9.83 11.30 22.61
C ILE A 234 -9.67 12.42 23.65
N HIS A 235 -8.43 12.94 23.78
CA HIS A 235 -8.10 14.10 24.60
C HIS A 235 -7.21 15.08 23.86
N TYR A 236 -7.23 16.35 24.31
CA TYR A 236 -6.34 17.40 23.83
C TYR A 236 -5.44 17.82 24.98
N ASN A 237 -4.18 17.36 24.99
CA ASN A 237 -3.17 17.76 25.94
C ASN A 237 -1.86 18.04 25.19
N GLY A 238 -1.67 19.30 24.77
CA GLY A 238 -0.54 19.67 23.90
C GLY A 238 -0.61 19.10 22.47
N GLY A 239 -1.58 18.24 22.17
CA GLY A 239 -1.85 17.58 20.90
C GLY A 239 -3.08 16.67 21.00
N LEU A 240 -3.52 16.11 19.88
CA LEU A 240 -4.59 15.12 19.86
C LEU A 240 -4.05 13.78 20.37
N GLN A 241 -4.64 13.26 21.43
CA GLN A 241 -4.38 11.93 21.97
C GLN A 241 -5.58 11.03 21.69
N VAL A 242 -5.32 9.82 21.21
CA VAL A 242 -6.34 8.83 20.88
C VAL A 242 -6.17 7.62 21.78
N HIS A 243 -7.24 7.21 22.47
CA HIS A 243 -7.26 6.01 23.31
C HIS A 243 -7.64 4.79 22.48
N THR A 244 -7.09 3.63 22.83
CA THR A 244 -7.42 2.35 22.20
C THR A 244 -8.89 1.98 22.32
N SER A 245 -9.59 2.49 23.36
CA SER A 245 -11.04 2.32 23.52
C SER A 245 -11.87 2.90 22.37
N LEU A 246 -11.31 3.80 21.54
CA LEU A 246 -11.95 4.26 20.31
C LEU A 246 -12.22 3.10 19.32
N LEU A 247 -11.51 1.98 19.47
CA LEU A 247 -11.74 0.77 18.70
C LEU A 247 -13.17 0.24 18.87
N ASN A 248 -13.80 0.47 20.03
CA ASN A 248 -15.18 0.07 20.27
C ASN A 248 -16.18 0.73 19.31
N VAL A 249 -15.90 1.94 18.83
CA VAL A 249 -16.73 2.62 17.81
C VAL A 249 -16.64 1.91 16.46
N VAL A 250 -15.52 1.27 16.17
CA VAL A 250 -15.28 0.56 14.90
C VAL A 250 -15.89 -0.84 14.94
N LEU A 251 -15.83 -1.52 16.09
CA LEU A 251 -16.20 -2.95 16.24
C LEU A 251 -17.69 -3.18 16.53
N HIS A 252 -18.40 -2.19 17.07
CA HIS A 252 -19.82 -2.33 17.43
C HIS A 252 -20.72 -1.51 16.50
N ASP A 253 -21.78 -2.18 15.98
CA ASP A 253 -22.88 -1.56 15.23
C ASP A 253 -23.84 -0.82 16.16
#